data_701647435c936168fc5b04350b8c8798
#
_entry.id   701647435c936168fc5b04350b8c8798
#
_cell.length_a   1.000
_cell.length_b   1.000
_cell.length_c   1.000
_cell.angle_alpha   90.00
_cell.angle_beta   90.00
_cell.angle_gamma   90.00
#
_symmetry.space_group_name_H-M   'P 1'
#
loop_
_entity.id
_entity.type
_entity.pdbx_description
1 polymer ?
#
loop_
_entity_poly.entity_id
_entity_poly.type
_entity_poly.pdbx_seq_one_letter_code
_entity_poly.pdbx_strand_id
1 'polypeptide(L)'
;MKMKTSRTFLDAIAHRRSYYALKNESPISDDAIREIVECTIKHVPSPFNSQSTRLVVLLGEHHQKVWELTKDVLRERIAPEKFAQTEQKINASFQSGYGTILYYEDQSVVCGLQEKFPSYADNFPIWSEQTNGMH
;
A
#
# COMPACT_ATOMS: atom_id res chain seq x y z
N MET A 1 -4.75 -1.08 26.36
CA MET A 1 -4.23 0.29 26.47
C MET A 1 -5.22 1.25 25.83
N LYS A 2 -5.86 2.14 26.59
CA LYS A 2 -6.79 3.12 26.03
C LYS A 2 -6.00 4.04 25.10
N MET A 3 -6.23 3.99 23.82
CA MET A 3 -5.76 5.04 22.90
C MET A 3 -6.40 6.36 23.32
N LYS A 4 -5.65 7.15 24.05
CA LYS A 4 -5.98 8.55 24.33
C LYS A 4 -5.57 9.36 23.11
N THR A 5 -6.53 9.83 22.44
CA THR A 5 -6.74 11.03 21.63
C THR A 5 -7.45 10.65 20.35
N SER A 6 -8.77 10.76 20.35
CA SER A 6 -9.51 10.90 19.10
C SER A 6 -9.11 12.25 18.49
N ARG A 7 -8.20 12.25 17.54
CA ARG A 7 -7.96 13.41 16.69
C ARG A 7 -9.19 13.61 15.80
N THR A 8 -9.53 14.85 15.55
CA THR A 8 -10.52 15.14 14.51
C THR A 8 -9.98 14.69 13.14
N PHE A 9 -10.84 14.51 12.18
CA PHE A 9 -10.43 14.15 10.81
C PHE A 9 -9.43 15.16 10.22
N LEU A 10 -9.67 16.45 10.39
CA LEU A 10 -8.78 17.51 9.91
C LEU A 10 -7.42 17.47 10.63
N ASP A 11 -7.42 17.23 11.93
CA ASP A 11 -6.18 17.08 12.70
C ASP A 11 -5.38 15.85 12.23
N ALA A 12 -6.05 14.75 11.92
CA ALA A 12 -5.39 13.54 11.41
C ALA A 12 -4.70 13.83 10.07
N ILE A 13 -5.39 14.51 9.15
CA ILE A 13 -4.81 14.93 7.87
C ILE A 13 -3.60 15.86 8.08
N ALA A 14 -3.74 16.87 8.93
CA ALA A 14 -2.69 17.85 9.19
C ALA A 14 -1.45 17.24 9.84
N HIS A 15 -1.62 16.21 10.66
CA HIS A 15 -0.52 15.51 11.36
C HIS A 15 0.13 14.38 10.56
N ARG A 16 -0.52 13.91 9.48
CA ARG A 16 0.09 12.86 8.66
C ARG A 16 1.44 13.31 8.11
N ARG A 17 2.43 12.44 8.22
CA ARG A 17 3.77 12.62 7.65
C ARG A 17 4.24 11.29 7.03
N SER A 18 5.18 11.40 6.11
CA SER A 18 5.95 10.24 5.64
C SER A 18 7.10 10.01 6.60
N TYR A 19 7.15 8.82 7.19
CA TYR A 19 8.21 8.41 8.09
C TYR A 19 9.07 7.36 7.38
N TYR A 20 10.39 7.52 7.43
CA TYR A 20 11.35 6.62 6.79
C TYR A 20 12.21 5.85 7.80
N ALA A 21 12.41 6.38 9.00
CA ALA A 21 13.07 5.68 10.08
C ALA A 21 12.06 4.80 10.83
N LEU A 22 11.68 3.70 10.22
CA LEU A 22 10.71 2.75 10.77
C LEU A 22 11.38 1.76 11.72
N LYS A 23 10.58 1.16 12.60
CA LYS A 23 10.99 0.09 13.52
C LYS A 23 10.09 -1.12 13.33
N ASN A 24 10.61 -2.29 13.65
CA ASN A 24 9.83 -3.53 13.69
C ASN A 24 9.01 -3.62 15.00
N GLU A 25 8.21 -2.59 15.24
CA GLU A 25 7.32 -2.47 16.39
C GLU A 25 6.00 -1.84 15.95
N SER A 26 4.89 -2.32 16.50
CA SER A 26 3.57 -1.74 16.25
C SER A 26 2.92 -1.31 17.57
N PRO A 27 2.34 -0.10 17.64
CA PRO A 27 1.59 0.37 18.81
C PRO A 27 0.19 -0.26 18.92
N ILE A 28 -0.24 -0.99 17.89
CA ILE A 28 -1.55 -1.67 17.80
C ILE A 28 -1.35 -3.15 17.45
N SER A 29 -2.35 -3.97 17.76
CA SER A 29 -2.32 -5.40 17.45
C SER A 29 -2.51 -5.68 15.95
N ASP A 30 -2.13 -6.88 15.51
CA ASP A 30 -2.36 -7.36 14.15
C ASP A 30 -3.85 -7.38 13.79
N ASP A 31 -4.71 -7.73 14.77
CA ASP A 31 -6.16 -7.67 14.58
C ASP A 31 -6.65 -6.24 14.32
N ALA A 32 -6.12 -5.26 15.03
CA ALA A 32 -6.45 -3.85 14.80
C ALA A 32 -5.96 -3.36 13.43
N ILE A 33 -4.79 -3.81 12.97
CA ILE A 33 -4.31 -3.54 11.61
C ILE A 33 -5.29 -4.12 10.59
N ARG A 34 -5.70 -5.38 10.78
CA ARG A 34 -6.67 -6.03 9.90
C ARG A 34 -8.00 -5.29 9.87
N GLU A 35 -8.56 -4.90 11.00
CA GLU A 35 -9.80 -4.14 11.08
C GLU A 35 -9.73 -2.81 10.32
N ILE A 36 -8.60 -2.09 10.41
CA ILE A 36 -8.37 -0.84 9.66
C ILE A 36 -8.39 -1.13 8.16
N VAL A 37 -7.65 -2.14 7.70
CA VAL A 37 -7.56 -2.52 6.28
C VAL A 37 -8.93 -2.94 5.75
N GLU A 38 -9.66 -3.78 6.48
CA GLU A 38 -11.01 -4.19 6.11
C GLU A 38 -12.00 -3.03 6.07
N CYS A 39 -11.89 -2.09 7.00
CA CYS A 39 -12.70 -0.88 7.01
C CYS A 39 -12.43 -0.03 5.76
N THR A 40 -11.16 0.19 5.40
CA THR A 40 -10.83 1.00 4.23
C THR A 40 -11.33 0.36 2.94
N ILE A 41 -11.10 -0.94 2.73
CA ILE A 41 -11.52 -1.61 1.49
C ILE A 41 -13.05 -1.67 1.34
N LYS A 42 -13.79 -1.67 2.44
CA LYS A 42 -15.26 -1.66 2.42
C LYS A 42 -15.86 -0.27 2.15
N HIS A 43 -15.18 0.79 2.50
CA HIS A 43 -15.75 2.14 2.54
C HIS A 43 -15.12 3.14 1.57
N VAL A 44 -13.93 2.88 1.06
CA VAL A 44 -13.32 3.73 0.03
C VAL A 44 -14.04 3.49 -1.31
N PRO A 45 -14.53 4.54 -1.97
CA PRO A 45 -15.23 4.40 -3.24
C PRO A 45 -14.28 4.02 -4.37
N SER A 46 -14.82 3.33 -5.38
CA SER A 46 -14.09 2.98 -6.59
C SER A 46 -14.83 3.47 -7.86
N PRO A 47 -14.13 3.70 -8.98
CA PRO A 47 -14.76 4.13 -10.22
C PRO A 47 -15.86 3.16 -10.63
N PHE A 48 -17.07 3.68 -10.85
CA PHE A 48 -18.25 2.88 -11.21
C PHE A 48 -18.56 1.73 -10.23
N ASN A 49 -18.13 1.88 -8.97
CA ASN A 49 -18.21 0.81 -7.96
C ASN A 49 -17.56 -0.50 -8.41
N SER A 50 -16.45 -0.40 -9.09
CA SER A 50 -15.73 -1.53 -9.69
C SER A 50 -15.19 -2.52 -8.67
N GLN A 51 -14.79 -2.03 -7.49
CA GLN A 51 -14.21 -2.84 -6.42
C GLN A 51 -13.01 -3.67 -6.91
N SER A 52 -12.17 -3.08 -7.77
CA SER A 52 -11.01 -3.72 -8.38
C SER A 52 -9.80 -3.83 -7.46
N THR A 53 -9.74 -3.01 -6.42
CA THR A 53 -8.61 -2.99 -5.49
C THR A 53 -8.47 -4.29 -4.72
N ARG A 54 -7.23 -4.76 -4.60
CA ARG A 54 -6.82 -5.90 -3.75
C ARG A 54 -5.74 -5.42 -2.80
N LEU A 55 -5.84 -5.86 -1.55
CA LEU A 55 -4.86 -5.55 -0.51
C LEU A 55 -4.25 -6.84 0.04
N VAL A 56 -2.93 -6.81 0.26
CA VAL A 56 -2.21 -7.89 0.94
C VAL A 56 -1.45 -7.28 2.12
N VAL A 57 -1.75 -7.78 3.31
CA VAL A 57 -1.04 -7.40 4.54
C VAL A 57 0.04 -8.43 4.81
N LEU A 58 1.29 -8.01 4.81
CA LEU A 58 2.47 -8.83 5.02
C LEU A 58 3.12 -8.45 6.35
N LEU A 59 3.16 -9.38 7.29
CA LEU A 59 3.78 -9.21 8.61
C LEU A 59 4.88 -10.26 8.80
N GLY A 60 5.79 -10.01 9.77
CA GLY A 60 6.85 -10.94 10.14
C GLY A 60 7.69 -11.40 8.94
N GLU A 61 7.83 -12.70 8.76
CA GLU A 61 8.64 -13.29 7.69
C GLU A 61 8.18 -12.91 6.28
N HIS A 62 6.88 -12.77 6.06
CA HIS A 62 6.34 -12.36 4.77
C HIS A 62 6.69 -10.92 4.42
N HIS A 63 6.71 -10.03 5.41
CA HIS A 63 7.21 -8.67 5.24
C HIS A 63 8.69 -8.67 4.86
N GLN A 64 9.53 -9.44 5.54
CA GLN A 64 10.96 -9.54 5.21
C GLN A 64 11.15 -10.09 3.79
N LYS A 65 10.44 -11.15 3.44
CA LYS A 65 10.54 -11.82 2.15
C LYS A 65 10.18 -10.93 0.96
N VAL A 66 9.16 -10.09 1.07
CA VAL A 66 8.78 -9.19 -0.03
C VAL A 66 9.88 -8.16 -0.32
N TRP A 67 10.58 -7.67 0.70
CA TRP A 67 11.68 -6.72 0.50
C TRP A 67 12.95 -7.40 -0.02
N GLU A 68 13.25 -8.64 0.39
CA GLU A 68 14.32 -9.43 -0.24
C GLU A 68 14.05 -9.66 -1.73
N LEU A 69 12.84 -10.11 -2.07
CA LEU A 69 12.43 -10.29 -3.46
C LEU A 69 12.53 -8.98 -4.26
N THR A 70 12.13 -7.86 -3.66
CA THR A 70 12.23 -6.53 -4.28
C THR A 70 13.68 -6.17 -4.57
N LYS A 71 14.59 -6.42 -3.64
CA LYS A 71 16.03 -6.19 -3.84
C LYS A 71 16.60 -7.07 -4.94
N ASP A 72 16.21 -8.33 -5.00
CA ASP A 72 16.68 -9.26 -6.05
C ASP A 72 16.27 -8.79 -7.44
N VAL A 73 15.00 -8.41 -7.61
CA VAL A 73 14.49 -7.87 -8.88
C VAL A 73 15.21 -6.58 -9.27
N LEU A 74 15.44 -5.67 -8.31
CA LEU A 74 16.10 -4.39 -8.58
C LEU A 74 17.58 -4.58 -8.92
N ARG A 75 18.25 -5.54 -8.29
CA ARG A 75 19.67 -5.84 -8.57
C ARG A 75 19.91 -6.20 -10.02
N GLU A 76 18.94 -6.88 -10.65
CA GLU A 76 19.02 -7.25 -12.07
C GLU A 76 18.67 -6.11 -13.03
N ARG A 77 18.01 -5.05 -12.56
CA ARG A 77 17.41 -4.00 -13.41
C ARG A 77 18.12 -2.65 -13.36
N ILE A 78 18.88 -2.38 -12.33
CA ILE A 78 19.55 -1.09 -12.14
C ILE A 78 21.07 -1.25 -11.99
N ALA A 79 21.79 -0.18 -12.35
CA ALA A 79 23.26 -0.18 -12.27
C ALA A 79 23.75 -0.46 -10.83
N PRO A 80 24.88 -1.19 -10.66
CA PRO A 80 25.36 -1.61 -9.34
C PRO A 80 25.56 -0.47 -8.34
N GLU A 81 26.04 0.69 -8.80
CA GLU A 81 26.28 1.85 -7.95
C GLU A 81 24.95 2.45 -7.42
N LYS A 82 23.91 2.45 -8.26
CA LYS A 82 22.57 2.88 -7.87
C LYS A 82 21.89 1.83 -7.00
N PHE A 83 22.14 0.55 -7.25
CA PHE A 83 21.58 -0.53 -6.44
C PHE A 83 22.06 -0.45 -5.00
N ALA A 84 23.35 -0.21 -4.74
CA ALA A 84 23.88 -0.12 -3.38
C ALA A 84 23.14 0.96 -2.53
N GLN A 85 22.86 2.12 -3.12
CA GLN A 85 22.10 3.18 -2.45
C GLN A 85 20.63 2.79 -2.22
N THR A 86 20.02 2.13 -3.21
CA THR A 86 18.64 1.65 -3.13
C THR A 86 18.49 0.57 -2.07
N GLU A 87 19.39 -0.38 -2.02
CA GLU A 87 19.43 -1.46 -1.02
C GLU A 87 19.56 -0.89 0.39
N GLN A 88 20.46 0.07 0.59
CA GLN A 88 20.60 0.76 1.88
C GLN A 88 19.30 1.45 2.30
N LYS A 89 18.62 2.13 1.37
CA LYS A 89 17.34 2.78 1.64
C LYS A 89 16.25 1.77 1.98
N ILE A 90 16.16 0.67 1.24
CA ILE A 90 15.19 -0.40 1.52
C ILE A 90 15.41 -0.95 2.93
N ASN A 91 16.65 -1.32 3.27
CA ASN A 91 16.98 -1.89 4.56
C ASN A 91 16.68 -0.95 5.72
N ALA A 92 17.03 0.33 5.59
CA ALA A 92 16.89 1.32 6.67
C ALA A 92 15.49 1.93 6.82
N SER A 93 14.69 1.96 5.73
CA SER A 93 13.44 2.73 5.71
C SER A 93 12.18 1.89 5.49
N PHE A 94 12.28 0.73 4.85
CA PHE A 94 11.12 -0.08 4.48
C PHE A 94 11.15 -1.44 5.17
N GLN A 95 12.20 -2.22 4.95
CA GLN A 95 12.35 -3.55 5.54
C GLN A 95 12.52 -3.51 7.08
N SER A 96 12.97 -2.40 7.62
CA SER A 96 13.04 -2.15 9.07
C SER A 96 11.67 -1.97 9.73
N GLY A 97 10.59 -1.81 8.94
CA GLY A 97 9.23 -1.64 9.43
C GLY A 97 8.62 -2.90 10.03
N TYR A 98 7.46 -2.74 10.66
CA TYR A 98 6.70 -3.83 11.27
C TYR A 98 6.02 -4.73 10.23
N GLY A 99 5.57 -4.14 9.14
CA GLY A 99 4.85 -4.83 8.09
C GLY A 99 4.75 -4.00 6.81
N THR A 100 4.19 -4.61 5.78
CA THR A 100 3.93 -3.99 4.48
C THR A 100 2.50 -4.26 4.06
N ILE A 101 1.81 -3.24 3.57
CA ILE A 101 0.52 -3.38 2.90
C ILE A 101 0.75 -3.13 1.43
N LEU A 102 0.49 -4.13 0.59
CA LEU A 102 0.54 -4.03 -0.85
C LEU A 102 -0.84 -3.71 -1.41
N TYR A 103 -0.88 -2.77 -2.33
CA TYR A 103 -2.07 -2.38 -3.07
C TYR A 103 -1.88 -2.75 -4.54
N TYR A 104 -2.87 -3.40 -5.14
CA TYR A 104 -2.87 -3.70 -6.55
C TYR A 104 -4.29 -3.76 -7.12
N GLU A 105 -4.38 -3.66 -8.43
CA GLU A 105 -5.65 -3.69 -9.16
C GLU A 105 -5.86 -5.05 -9.81
N ASP A 106 -7.06 -5.58 -9.68
CA ASP A 106 -7.52 -6.73 -10.47
C ASP A 106 -7.76 -6.28 -11.92
N GLN A 107 -6.82 -6.59 -12.78
CA GLN A 107 -6.86 -6.15 -14.18
C GLN A 107 -8.06 -6.73 -14.93
N SER A 108 -8.59 -7.88 -14.53
CA SER A 108 -9.79 -8.45 -15.17
C SER A 108 -11.01 -7.55 -14.97
N VAL A 109 -11.13 -6.94 -13.79
CA VAL A 109 -12.20 -5.98 -13.48
C VAL A 109 -12.02 -4.68 -14.28
N VAL A 110 -10.79 -4.16 -14.34
CA VAL A 110 -10.48 -2.93 -15.09
C VAL A 110 -10.76 -3.13 -16.58
N CYS A 111 -10.28 -4.22 -17.17
CA CYS A 111 -10.54 -4.55 -18.58
C CYS A 111 -12.03 -4.72 -18.87
N GLY A 112 -12.77 -5.38 -17.98
CA GLY A 112 -14.22 -5.53 -18.12
C GLY A 112 -14.97 -4.18 -18.14
N LEU A 113 -14.49 -3.20 -17.36
CA LEU A 113 -15.03 -1.83 -17.42
C LEU A 113 -14.69 -1.12 -18.73
N GLN A 114 -13.48 -1.28 -19.23
CA GLN A 114 -13.06 -0.71 -20.53
C GLN A 114 -13.91 -1.22 -21.68
N GLU A 115 -14.22 -2.51 -21.68
CA GLU A 115 -15.11 -3.13 -22.68
C GLU A 115 -16.54 -2.64 -22.55
N LYS A 116 -17.05 -2.54 -21.33
CA LYS A 116 -18.44 -2.14 -21.05
C LYS A 116 -18.69 -0.66 -21.33
N PHE A 117 -17.69 0.19 -21.12
CA PHE A 117 -17.78 1.64 -21.27
C PHE A 117 -16.66 2.20 -22.15
N PRO A 118 -16.69 1.96 -23.48
CA PRO A 118 -15.61 2.33 -24.38
C PRO A 118 -15.24 3.82 -24.37
N SER A 119 -16.21 4.69 -24.10
CA SER A 119 -15.97 6.15 -24.01
C SER A 119 -15.04 6.57 -22.88
N TYR A 120 -14.83 5.70 -21.89
CA TYR A 120 -13.97 5.94 -20.73
C TYR A 120 -12.81 4.93 -20.63
N ALA A 121 -12.60 4.12 -21.66
CA ALA A 121 -11.65 3.00 -21.63
C ALA A 121 -10.25 3.43 -21.18
N ASP A 122 -9.74 4.55 -21.70
CA ASP A 122 -8.40 5.08 -21.35
C ASP A 122 -8.32 5.64 -19.92
N ASN A 123 -9.44 5.96 -19.30
CA ASN A 123 -9.50 6.55 -17.98
C ASN A 123 -9.51 5.49 -16.86
N PHE A 124 -10.11 4.33 -17.08
CA PHE A 124 -10.31 3.34 -16.02
C PHE A 124 -9.01 2.88 -15.34
N PRO A 125 -7.91 2.60 -16.05
CA PRO A 125 -6.66 2.23 -15.39
C PRO A 125 -6.17 3.31 -14.42
N ILE A 126 -6.21 4.58 -14.84
CA ILE A 126 -5.77 5.73 -14.05
C ILE A 126 -6.66 5.93 -12.82
N TRP A 127 -7.98 5.90 -13.01
CA TRP A 127 -8.93 6.08 -11.92
C TRP A 127 -8.84 4.95 -10.89
N SER A 128 -8.66 3.71 -11.34
CA SER A 128 -8.50 2.57 -10.45
C SER A 128 -7.21 2.67 -9.62
N GLU A 129 -6.10 3.05 -10.23
CA GLU A 129 -4.84 3.29 -9.50
C GLU A 129 -4.95 4.43 -8.48
N GLN A 130 -5.67 5.52 -8.82
CA GLN A 130 -5.90 6.63 -7.89
C GLN A 130 -6.72 6.21 -6.67
N THR A 131 -7.63 5.23 -6.82
CA THR A 131 -8.41 4.68 -5.72
C THR A 131 -7.49 4.05 -4.66
N ASN A 132 -6.40 3.39 -5.06
CA ASN A 132 -5.42 2.84 -4.12
C ASN A 132 -4.81 3.90 -3.21
N GLY A 133 -4.66 5.12 -3.68
CA GLY A 133 -4.18 6.24 -2.88
C GLY A 133 -5.16 6.72 -1.81
N MET A 134 -6.44 6.34 -1.90
CA MET A 134 -7.47 6.66 -0.92
C MET A 134 -7.61 5.62 0.19
N HIS A 135 -7.17 4.37 -0.04
CA HIS A 135 -7.12 3.30 0.96
C HIS A 135 -5.97 3.51 1.93
#